data_ca2e071dcfd1efc99dd250f4937cbec7
#
_entry.id   ca2e071dcfd1efc99dd250f4937cbec7
#
_cell.length_a   1.000
_cell.length_b   1.000
_cell.length_c   1.000
_cell.angle_alpha   90.00
_cell.angle_beta   90.00
_cell.angle_gamma   90.00
#
_symmetry.space_group_name_H-M   'P 1'
#
loop_
_entity.id
_entity.type
_entity.pdbx_description
1 polymer ?
#
loop_
_entity_poly.entity_id
_entity_poly.type
_entity_poly.pdbx_seq_one_letter_code
_entity_poly.pdbx_strand_id
1 'polypeptide(L)'
;MATVYKAKCTVLNRYVAVKILRDEFTTDEEFIRRFEAEAQSAARLTHPNIVSIYDVGVEGNLYYIVMELIQGKTLKEIIVEEQGPLPWKWSINVAIQIASALEMAHKNNIIHRDIKPHNIIITEDGIAKVTDFGIAKAVSNSTITAFGTTIGSVHYFSPEHARGGYTDAKSDIYSLGVVMYEMLTGRVPFDADTPVSVALKHMQEEPVEPKEINPNIPSSVNKIIMKALKKDPTLRYQTSTEMLQDLRACLKNPNGNFVEEKDYDETAKTQRINVSELEENKRVSKEDKNSDNK
;
A
#
# COMPACT_ATOMS: atom_id res chain seq x y z
N MET A 1 3.37 0.13 19.23
CA MET A 1 2.55 -1.08 19.17
C MET A 1 3.37 -2.34 19.48
N ALA A 2 4.45 -2.62 18.78
CA ALA A 2 5.32 -3.77 19.01
C ALA A 2 6.80 -3.37 19.01
N THR A 3 7.66 -4.23 19.59
CA THR A 3 9.11 -4.11 19.57
C THR A 3 9.70 -5.32 18.86
N VAL A 4 10.73 -5.11 18.02
CA VAL A 4 11.38 -6.20 17.27
C VAL A 4 12.75 -6.48 17.87
N TYR A 5 13.02 -7.74 18.17
CA TYR A 5 14.27 -8.22 18.73
C TYR A 5 14.95 -9.19 17.77
N LYS A 6 16.28 -9.16 17.74
CA LYS A 6 17.08 -10.22 17.16
C LYS A 6 17.21 -11.35 18.18
N ALA A 7 16.81 -12.55 17.83
CA ALA A 7 16.87 -13.74 18.69
C ALA A 7 17.54 -14.92 17.98
N LYS A 8 18.00 -15.88 18.74
CA LYS A 8 18.56 -17.12 18.20
C LYS A 8 17.57 -18.28 18.45
N CYS A 9 17.06 -18.86 17.37
CA CYS A 9 16.33 -20.12 17.44
C CYS A 9 17.31 -21.25 17.73
N THR A 10 17.25 -21.82 18.95
CA THR A 10 18.21 -22.85 19.41
C THR A 10 17.99 -24.17 18.69
N VAL A 11 16.74 -24.52 18.36
CA VAL A 11 16.38 -25.76 17.67
C VAL A 11 16.94 -25.81 16.24
N LEU A 12 16.78 -24.73 15.48
CA LEU A 12 17.25 -24.64 14.10
C LEU A 12 18.62 -23.97 13.96
N ASN A 13 19.25 -23.58 15.07
CA ASN A 13 20.56 -22.90 15.14
C ASN A 13 20.69 -21.72 14.15
N ARG A 14 19.62 -20.90 14.03
CA ARG A 14 19.62 -19.70 13.16
C ARG A 14 19.14 -18.47 13.90
N TYR A 15 19.52 -17.29 13.43
CA TYR A 15 18.96 -16.03 13.91
C TYR A 15 17.61 -15.75 13.25
N VAL A 16 16.70 -15.14 14.03
CA VAL A 16 15.35 -14.75 13.64
C VAL A 16 15.07 -13.35 14.18
N ALA A 17 14.08 -12.67 13.61
CA ALA A 17 13.48 -11.49 14.22
C ALA A 17 12.23 -11.94 14.99
N VAL A 18 12.07 -11.42 16.21
CA VAL A 18 10.89 -11.67 17.04
C VAL A 18 10.21 -10.34 17.33
N LYS A 19 9.01 -10.16 16.77
CA LYS A 19 8.16 -8.98 16.98
C LYS A 19 7.25 -9.28 18.16
N ILE A 20 7.38 -8.49 19.23
CA ILE A 20 6.65 -8.69 20.49
C ILE A 20 5.67 -7.52 20.68
N LEU A 21 4.40 -7.82 20.97
CA LEU A 21 3.39 -6.83 21.34
C LEU A 21 3.80 -6.19 22.68
N ARG A 22 3.79 -4.84 22.74
CA ARG A 22 4.14 -4.14 23.99
C ARG A 22 3.07 -4.38 25.06
N ASP A 23 3.50 -4.46 26.32
CA ASP A 23 2.64 -4.76 27.49
C ASP A 23 1.42 -3.83 27.60
N GLU A 24 1.57 -2.57 27.24
CA GLU A 24 0.48 -1.58 27.24
C GLU A 24 -0.70 -1.93 26.32
N PHE A 25 -0.50 -2.85 25.35
CA PHE A 25 -1.52 -3.30 24.39
C PHE A 25 -1.99 -4.73 24.63
N THR A 26 -1.42 -5.45 25.61
CA THR A 26 -1.77 -6.86 25.87
C THR A 26 -3.09 -7.02 26.63
N THR A 27 -3.67 -5.93 27.13
CA THR A 27 -5.00 -5.91 27.76
C THR A 27 -6.11 -5.50 26.81
N ASP A 28 -5.78 -5.05 25.59
CA ASP A 28 -6.73 -4.62 24.58
C ASP A 28 -6.94 -5.74 23.55
N GLU A 29 -8.08 -6.42 23.63
CA GLU A 29 -8.42 -7.52 22.73
C GLU A 29 -8.44 -7.11 21.25
N GLU A 30 -8.68 -5.85 20.93
CA GLU A 30 -8.69 -5.38 19.55
C GLU A 30 -7.25 -5.32 18.99
N PHE A 31 -6.28 -4.86 19.79
CA PHE A 31 -4.87 -4.88 19.41
C PHE A 31 -4.32 -6.28 19.28
N ILE A 32 -4.68 -7.21 20.18
CA ILE A 32 -4.29 -8.62 20.11
C ILE A 32 -4.80 -9.23 18.82
N ARG A 33 -6.10 -9.13 18.54
CA ARG A 33 -6.71 -9.68 17.31
C ARG A 33 -6.07 -9.11 16.04
N ARG A 34 -5.73 -7.82 16.02
CA ARG A 34 -5.04 -7.19 14.89
C ARG A 34 -3.63 -7.75 14.70
N PHE A 35 -2.90 -7.92 15.79
CA PHE A 35 -1.54 -8.46 15.77
C PHE A 35 -1.52 -9.90 15.24
N GLU A 36 -2.44 -10.75 15.70
CA GLU A 36 -2.60 -12.12 15.23
C GLU A 36 -3.05 -12.20 13.77
N ALA A 37 -4.03 -11.36 13.36
CA ALA A 37 -4.53 -11.32 11.98
C ALA A 37 -3.45 -10.86 10.99
N GLU A 38 -2.60 -9.91 11.37
CA GLU A 38 -1.44 -9.48 10.59
C GLU A 38 -0.50 -10.66 10.33
N ALA A 39 -0.17 -11.38 11.40
CA ALA A 39 0.72 -12.52 11.32
C ALA A 39 0.13 -13.68 10.47
N GLN A 40 -1.13 -14.06 10.71
CA GLN A 40 -1.79 -15.16 9.99
C GLN A 40 -1.90 -14.87 8.48
N SER A 41 -2.12 -13.63 8.10
CA SER A 41 -2.23 -13.25 6.69
C SER A 41 -0.88 -13.24 5.99
N ALA A 42 0.13 -12.67 6.62
CA ALA A 42 1.48 -12.65 6.06
C ALA A 42 2.12 -14.07 6.03
N ALA A 43 1.78 -14.95 6.98
CA ALA A 43 2.26 -16.33 7.01
C ALA A 43 1.84 -17.18 5.79
N ARG A 44 0.78 -16.79 5.08
CA ARG A 44 0.34 -17.45 3.84
C ARG A 44 1.15 -17.05 2.61
N LEU A 45 1.96 -16.00 2.72
CA LEU A 45 2.71 -15.45 1.60
C LEU A 45 4.15 -15.98 1.59
N THR A 46 4.53 -16.63 0.50
CA THR A 46 5.91 -17.04 0.25
C THR A 46 6.40 -16.38 -1.03
N HIS A 47 7.31 -15.39 -0.89
CA HIS A 47 7.83 -14.63 -2.01
C HIS A 47 9.21 -14.04 -1.67
N PRO A 48 10.18 -13.98 -2.60
CA PRO A 48 11.52 -13.46 -2.32
C PRO A 48 11.53 -12.01 -1.82
N ASN A 49 10.52 -11.21 -2.16
CA ASN A 49 10.38 -9.82 -1.76
C ASN A 49 9.38 -9.60 -0.61
N ILE A 50 8.98 -10.64 0.10
CA ILE A 50 8.16 -10.57 1.32
C ILE A 50 8.95 -11.18 2.48
N VAL A 51 8.90 -10.54 3.65
CA VAL A 51 9.50 -11.11 4.87
C VAL A 51 8.70 -12.35 5.29
N SER A 52 9.38 -13.50 5.42
CA SER A 52 8.74 -14.76 5.79
C SER A 52 8.39 -14.79 7.28
N ILE A 53 7.17 -15.15 7.61
CA ILE A 53 6.75 -15.47 8.98
C ILE A 53 7.00 -16.95 9.23
N TYR A 54 7.65 -17.27 10.34
CA TYR A 54 8.00 -18.63 10.72
C TYR A 54 7.07 -19.22 11.75
N ASP A 55 6.64 -18.38 12.71
CA ASP A 55 5.78 -18.82 13.80
C ASP A 55 5.03 -17.65 14.44
N VAL A 56 3.93 -17.93 15.11
CA VAL A 56 3.14 -16.98 15.88
C VAL A 56 2.73 -17.66 17.17
N GLY A 57 2.96 -17.02 18.30
CA GLY A 57 2.68 -17.65 19.58
C GLY A 57 2.30 -16.68 20.68
N VAL A 58 1.82 -17.29 21.77
CA VAL A 58 1.49 -16.62 23.02
C VAL A 58 2.11 -17.41 24.16
N GLU A 59 2.86 -16.76 25.03
CA GLU A 59 3.43 -17.35 26.24
C GLU A 59 3.10 -16.46 27.43
N GLY A 60 2.15 -16.90 28.26
CA GLY A 60 1.54 -16.05 29.29
C GLY A 60 0.83 -14.84 28.68
N ASN A 61 1.30 -13.64 28.96
CA ASN A 61 0.81 -12.39 28.37
C ASN A 61 1.67 -11.89 27.19
N LEU A 62 2.63 -12.68 26.74
CA LEU A 62 3.58 -12.29 25.72
C LEU A 62 3.10 -12.80 24.36
N TYR A 63 2.60 -11.90 23.53
CA TYR A 63 2.20 -12.18 22.14
C TYR A 63 3.37 -11.88 21.22
N TYR A 64 3.77 -12.85 20.39
CA TYR A 64 4.94 -12.71 19.53
C TYR A 64 4.75 -13.31 18.14
N ILE A 65 5.50 -12.75 17.19
CA ILE A 65 5.64 -13.22 15.80
C ILE A 65 7.13 -13.50 15.57
N VAL A 66 7.45 -14.72 15.15
CA VAL A 66 8.81 -15.10 14.74
C VAL A 66 8.91 -14.99 13.22
N MET A 67 9.88 -14.25 12.72
CA MET A 67 10.01 -13.97 11.29
C MET A 67 11.47 -13.98 10.84
N GLU A 68 11.66 -13.95 9.53
CA GLU A 68 12.95 -13.81 8.87
C GLU A 68 13.69 -12.58 9.38
N LEU A 69 14.93 -12.78 9.83
CA LEU A 69 15.81 -11.67 10.17
C LEU A 69 16.48 -11.15 8.91
N ILE A 70 16.12 -9.94 8.50
CA ILE A 70 16.72 -9.28 7.33
C ILE A 70 17.91 -8.45 7.80
N GLN A 71 19.06 -8.65 7.16
CA GLN A 71 20.24 -7.80 7.32
C GLN A 71 20.24 -6.77 6.20
N GLY A 72 20.12 -5.49 6.57
CA GLY A 72 20.02 -4.40 5.60
C GLY A 72 19.52 -3.12 6.25
N LYS A 73 19.22 -2.12 5.41
CA LYS A 73 18.67 -0.83 5.82
C LYS A 73 17.24 -0.70 5.34
N THR A 74 16.42 0.03 6.07
CA THR A 74 15.12 0.44 5.54
C THR A 74 15.32 1.37 4.33
N LEU A 75 14.39 1.33 3.40
CA LEU A 75 14.42 2.26 2.25
C LEU A 75 14.36 3.72 2.73
N LYS A 76 13.72 3.99 3.89
CA LYS A 76 13.71 5.33 4.48
C LYS A 76 15.09 5.79 4.91
N GLU A 77 15.87 4.93 5.57
CA GLU A 77 17.25 5.24 5.94
C GLU A 77 18.10 5.54 4.70
N ILE A 78 17.95 4.75 3.62
CA ILE A 78 18.67 4.98 2.37
C ILE A 78 18.30 6.34 1.75
N ILE A 79 17.00 6.68 1.69
CA ILE A 79 16.54 7.98 1.15
C ILE A 79 17.10 9.15 1.97
N VAL A 80 17.13 9.01 3.30
CA VAL A 80 17.63 10.07 4.19
C VAL A 80 19.15 10.23 4.09
N GLU A 81 19.87 9.12 3.98
CA GLU A 81 21.34 9.13 3.85
C GLU A 81 21.81 9.75 2.51
N GLU A 82 21.08 9.52 1.42
CA GLU A 82 21.41 10.08 0.10
C GLU A 82 21.24 11.61 0.04
N GLN A 83 20.37 12.17 0.88
CA GLN A 83 20.07 13.62 0.93
C GLN A 83 19.62 14.21 -0.42
N GLY A 84 19.09 13.40 -1.31
CA GLY A 84 18.65 13.79 -2.66
C GLY A 84 17.97 12.67 -3.41
N PRO A 85 17.75 12.83 -4.72
CA PRO A 85 17.15 11.81 -5.56
C PRO A 85 18.04 10.59 -5.71
N LEU A 86 17.48 9.41 -5.51
CA LEU A 86 18.14 8.14 -5.80
C LEU A 86 18.27 7.90 -7.33
N PRO A 87 19.26 7.12 -7.79
CA PRO A 87 19.41 6.78 -9.20
C PRO A 87 18.15 6.12 -9.76
N TRP A 88 17.58 6.63 -10.87
CA TRP A 88 16.30 6.19 -11.39
C TRP A 88 16.25 4.68 -11.72
N LYS A 89 17.32 4.11 -12.29
CA LYS A 89 17.36 2.66 -12.60
C LYS A 89 17.29 1.82 -11.34
N TRP A 90 18.00 2.22 -10.29
CA TRP A 90 17.95 1.54 -9.00
C TRP A 90 16.56 1.63 -8.38
N SER A 91 15.97 2.83 -8.36
CA SER A 91 14.63 3.08 -7.84
C SER A 91 13.56 2.24 -8.55
N ILE A 92 13.66 2.12 -9.89
CA ILE A 92 12.74 1.28 -10.65
C ILE A 92 12.94 -0.21 -10.35
N ASN A 93 14.18 -0.69 -10.19
CA ASN A 93 14.41 -2.07 -9.79
C ASN A 93 13.84 -2.39 -8.39
N VAL A 94 13.94 -1.46 -7.45
CA VAL A 94 13.29 -1.57 -6.12
C VAL A 94 11.77 -1.57 -6.28
N ALA A 95 11.20 -0.65 -7.09
CA ALA A 95 9.76 -0.59 -7.34
C ALA A 95 9.22 -1.88 -7.99
N ILE A 96 9.96 -2.50 -8.91
CA ILE A 96 9.62 -3.80 -9.51
C ILE A 96 9.52 -4.90 -8.44
N GLN A 97 10.46 -4.94 -7.50
CA GLN A 97 10.48 -5.92 -6.43
C GLN A 97 9.28 -5.74 -5.48
N ILE A 98 8.97 -4.48 -5.11
CA ILE A 98 7.81 -4.16 -4.28
C ILE A 98 6.50 -4.50 -5.02
N ALA A 99 6.37 -4.10 -6.29
CA ALA A 99 5.19 -4.41 -7.09
C ALA A 99 4.99 -5.93 -7.26
N SER A 100 6.07 -6.71 -7.36
CA SER A 100 6.02 -8.19 -7.40
C SER A 100 5.52 -8.78 -6.07
N ALA A 101 5.95 -8.22 -4.93
CA ALA A 101 5.45 -8.60 -3.61
C ALA A 101 3.95 -8.29 -3.48
N LEU A 102 3.53 -7.10 -3.92
CA LEU A 102 2.12 -6.68 -3.93
C LEU A 102 1.28 -7.56 -4.86
N GLU A 103 1.79 -7.92 -6.04
CA GLU A 103 1.11 -8.84 -6.96
C GLU A 103 0.81 -10.18 -6.28
N MET A 104 1.79 -10.75 -5.57
CA MET A 104 1.62 -12.00 -4.83
C MET A 104 0.56 -11.84 -3.72
N ALA A 105 0.61 -10.77 -2.94
CA ALA A 105 -0.34 -10.51 -1.87
C ALA A 105 -1.76 -10.32 -2.41
N HIS A 106 -1.93 -9.49 -3.44
CA HIS A 106 -3.24 -9.19 -4.04
C HIS A 106 -3.89 -10.42 -4.69
N LYS A 107 -3.10 -11.31 -5.32
CA LYS A 107 -3.60 -12.60 -5.83
C LYS A 107 -4.11 -13.54 -4.72
N ASN A 108 -3.63 -13.34 -3.49
CA ASN A 108 -4.11 -14.05 -2.30
C ASN A 108 -5.16 -13.26 -1.51
N ASN A 109 -5.74 -12.19 -2.09
CA ASN A 109 -6.72 -11.30 -1.45
C ASN A 109 -6.20 -10.61 -0.19
N ILE A 110 -4.90 -10.36 -0.12
CA ILE A 110 -4.25 -9.66 0.99
C ILE A 110 -3.82 -8.28 0.50
N ILE A 111 -4.32 -7.23 1.16
CA ILE A 111 -3.97 -5.83 0.90
C ILE A 111 -3.01 -5.37 1.99
N HIS A 112 -1.92 -4.71 1.61
CA HIS A 112 -0.89 -4.30 2.57
C HIS A 112 -1.31 -3.12 3.45
N ARG A 113 -1.93 -2.08 2.88
CA ARG A 113 -2.49 -0.88 3.54
C ARG A 113 -1.50 0.04 4.28
N ASP A 114 -0.21 -0.29 4.30
CA ASP A 114 0.84 0.53 4.93
C ASP A 114 2.15 0.51 4.14
N ILE A 115 2.07 0.54 2.81
CA ILE A 115 3.26 0.65 1.94
C ILE A 115 3.90 2.02 2.16
N LYS A 116 5.14 1.98 2.67
CA LYS A 116 6.00 3.14 2.92
C LYS A 116 7.46 2.73 3.03
N PRO A 117 8.43 3.63 2.87
CA PRO A 117 9.85 3.28 2.90
C PRO A 117 10.33 2.63 4.21
N HIS A 118 9.66 2.90 5.34
CA HIS A 118 9.98 2.29 6.63
C HIS A 118 9.67 0.78 6.66
N ASN A 119 8.69 0.32 5.87
CA ASN A 119 8.25 -1.08 5.80
C ASN A 119 8.89 -1.84 4.62
N ILE A 120 9.97 -1.30 4.06
CA ILE A 120 10.74 -1.90 2.97
C ILE A 120 12.19 -1.95 3.43
N ILE A 121 12.75 -3.15 3.55
CA ILE A 121 14.15 -3.36 3.93
C ILE A 121 14.92 -3.75 2.67
N ILE A 122 16.02 -3.07 2.41
CA ILE A 122 16.94 -3.38 1.31
C ILE A 122 18.13 -4.13 1.89
N THR A 123 18.33 -5.36 1.44
CA THR A 123 19.50 -6.16 1.83
C THR A 123 20.79 -5.62 1.21
N GLU A 124 21.95 -6.08 1.72
CA GLU A 124 23.26 -5.73 1.14
C GLU A 124 23.38 -6.16 -0.34
N ASP A 125 22.69 -7.23 -0.75
CA ASP A 125 22.63 -7.70 -2.13
C ASP A 125 21.60 -6.94 -3.00
N GLY A 126 20.97 -5.88 -2.47
CA GLY A 126 19.99 -5.06 -3.20
C GLY A 126 18.60 -5.68 -3.35
N ILE A 127 18.28 -6.69 -2.54
CA ILE A 127 16.95 -7.31 -2.52
C ILE A 127 16.02 -6.49 -1.64
N ALA A 128 14.90 -6.03 -2.18
CA ALA A 128 13.84 -5.37 -1.41
C ALA A 128 12.95 -6.42 -0.74
N LYS A 129 12.73 -6.28 0.57
CA LYS A 129 11.83 -7.11 1.37
C LYS A 129 10.73 -6.24 1.98
N VAL A 130 9.48 -6.51 1.62
CA VAL A 130 8.29 -5.86 2.21
C VAL A 130 7.96 -6.55 3.52
N THR A 131 7.76 -5.76 4.57
CA THR A 131 7.42 -6.21 5.93
C THR A 131 6.16 -5.51 6.43
N ASP A 132 5.59 -5.98 7.54
CA ASP A 132 4.48 -5.34 8.25
C ASP A 132 3.22 -5.14 7.39
N PHE A 133 2.65 -6.26 6.90
CA PHE A 133 1.36 -6.23 6.20
C PHE A 133 0.26 -5.70 7.15
N GLY A 134 -0.18 -4.45 6.90
CA GLY A 134 -1.00 -3.63 7.80
C GLY A 134 -2.48 -4.03 7.91
N ILE A 135 -2.79 -5.30 8.04
CA ILE A 135 -4.17 -5.80 8.17
C ILE A 135 -4.86 -5.22 9.42
N ALA A 136 -4.08 -4.87 10.44
CA ALA A 136 -4.53 -4.20 11.65
C ALA A 136 -5.20 -2.83 11.43
N LYS A 137 -4.97 -2.17 10.29
CA LYS A 137 -5.54 -0.84 9.97
C LYS A 137 -6.94 -0.90 9.33
N ALA A 138 -7.44 -2.08 8.97
CA ALA A 138 -8.66 -2.25 8.19
C ALA A 138 -9.98 -2.12 8.97
N VAL A 139 -9.98 -2.20 10.29
CA VAL A 139 -11.21 -2.44 11.08
C VAL A 139 -11.67 -1.24 11.89
N SER A 140 -10.87 -0.17 12.01
CA SER A 140 -11.33 1.00 12.74
C SER A 140 -11.99 2.02 11.80
N ASN A 141 -13.33 2.08 11.81
CA ASN A 141 -14.14 3.18 11.28
C ASN A 141 -13.93 4.50 12.06
N SER A 142 -12.83 4.64 12.78
CA SER A 142 -12.54 5.83 13.56
C SER A 142 -11.71 6.80 12.72
N THR A 143 -12.26 7.97 12.53
CA THR A 143 -11.72 9.21 11.96
C THR A 143 -10.22 9.39 12.20
N ILE A 144 -9.54 10.07 11.28
CA ILE A 144 -8.11 10.49 11.30
C ILE A 144 -7.63 10.96 12.70
N THR A 145 -8.52 11.42 13.57
CA THR A 145 -8.27 11.89 14.95
C THR A 145 -8.06 10.77 15.98
N ALA A 146 -8.49 9.53 15.72
CA ALA A 146 -8.33 8.39 16.66
C ALA A 146 -7.02 7.60 16.41
N PHE A 147 -6.33 7.86 15.31
CA PHE A 147 -5.03 7.27 15.06
C PHE A 147 -3.95 8.08 15.78
N GLY A 148 -3.44 7.56 16.90
CA GLY A 148 -2.07 7.79 17.34
C GLY A 148 -1.07 7.26 16.31
N THR A 149 -1.31 7.54 15.01
CA THR A 149 -0.45 7.16 13.91
C THR A 149 0.86 7.89 14.06
N THR A 150 1.94 7.14 14.06
CA THR A 150 3.30 7.67 13.94
C THR A 150 3.30 8.76 12.86
N ILE A 151 3.70 9.98 13.25
CA ILE A 151 3.67 11.27 12.52
C ILE A 151 4.33 11.17 11.12
N GLY A 152 4.39 10.17 10.42
CA GLY A 152 5.00 10.02 9.10
C GLY A 152 4.21 9.14 8.13
N SER A 153 3.26 8.32 8.62
CA SER A 153 2.56 7.38 7.75
C SER A 153 1.54 8.03 6.83
N VAL A 154 0.98 9.19 7.20
CA VAL A 154 -0.04 9.91 6.43
C VAL A 154 0.45 10.35 5.04
N HIS A 155 1.75 10.58 4.87
CA HIS A 155 2.35 11.00 3.59
C HIS A 155 2.24 9.95 2.48
N TYR A 156 1.88 8.70 2.84
CA TYR A 156 1.74 7.59 1.88
C TYR A 156 0.30 7.10 1.75
N PHE A 157 -0.67 7.78 2.38
CA PHE A 157 -2.07 7.40 2.30
C PHE A 157 -2.64 7.67 0.92
N SER A 158 -3.42 6.73 0.42
CA SER A 158 -4.26 6.98 -0.75
C SER A 158 -5.43 7.92 -0.39
N PRO A 159 -6.01 8.63 -1.36
CA PRO A 159 -7.17 9.50 -1.14
C PRO A 159 -8.33 8.82 -0.41
N GLU A 160 -8.65 7.57 -0.78
CA GLU A 160 -9.68 6.77 -0.13
C GLU A 160 -9.31 6.39 1.30
N HIS A 161 -8.03 6.07 1.57
CA HIS A 161 -7.54 5.81 2.93
C HIS A 161 -7.63 7.08 3.78
N ALA A 162 -7.24 8.23 3.24
CA ALA A 162 -7.33 9.52 3.93
C ALA A 162 -8.78 9.92 4.26
N ARG A 163 -9.77 9.49 3.47
CA ARG A 163 -11.20 9.68 3.74
C ARG A 163 -11.76 8.69 4.77
N GLY A 164 -10.99 7.72 5.25
CA GLY A 164 -11.49 6.62 6.09
C GLY A 164 -12.36 5.63 5.31
N GLY A 165 -12.23 5.59 3.99
CA GLY A 165 -12.97 4.71 3.11
C GLY A 165 -12.34 3.32 2.96
N TYR A 166 -13.00 2.48 2.14
CA TYR A 166 -12.51 1.15 1.83
C TYR A 166 -11.21 1.20 1.02
N THR A 167 -10.20 0.46 1.46
CA THR A 167 -8.90 0.32 0.80
C THR A 167 -8.78 -1.02 0.10
N ASP A 168 -8.34 -1.00 -1.15
CA ASP A 168 -8.12 -2.19 -2.00
C ASP A 168 -6.69 -2.21 -2.57
N ALA A 169 -6.44 -3.10 -3.54
CA ALA A 169 -5.16 -3.20 -4.23
C ALA A 169 -4.68 -1.87 -4.85
N LYS A 170 -5.61 -1.00 -5.27
CA LYS A 170 -5.28 0.31 -5.88
C LYS A 170 -4.79 1.32 -4.85
N SER A 171 -5.13 1.13 -3.57
CA SER A 171 -4.58 1.92 -2.48
C SER A 171 -3.09 1.63 -2.27
N ASP A 172 -2.67 0.34 -2.33
CA ASP A 172 -1.25 -0.04 -2.26
C ASP A 172 -0.46 0.46 -3.48
N ILE A 173 -1.08 0.43 -4.67
CA ILE A 173 -0.50 0.97 -5.92
C ILE A 173 -0.25 2.48 -5.79
N TYR A 174 -1.20 3.23 -5.24
CA TYR A 174 -1.02 4.65 -4.97
C TYR A 174 0.14 4.89 -4.00
N SER A 175 0.18 4.15 -2.88
CA SER A 175 1.25 4.25 -1.88
C SER A 175 2.63 3.91 -2.49
N LEU A 176 2.70 2.90 -3.37
CA LEU A 176 3.93 2.62 -4.14
C LEU A 176 4.30 3.79 -5.07
N GLY A 177 3.32 4.43 -5.70
CA GLY A 177 3.53 5.66 -6.48
C GLY A 177 4.17 6.77 -5.65
N VAL A 178 3.71 6.96 -4.40
CA VAL A 178 4.31 7.94 -3.46
C VAL A 178 5.74 7.54 -3.09
N VAL A 179 6.01 6.27 -2.82
CA VAL A 179 7.37 5.77 -2.53
C VAL A 179 8.31 6.01 -3.72
N MET A 180 7.85 5.74 -4.94
CA MET A 180 8.62 6.02 -6.16
C MET A 180 8.90 7.50 -6.34
N TYR A 181 7.90 8.34 -6.07
CA TYR A 181 8.04 9.79 -6.12
C TYR A 181 9.15 10.25 -5.15
N GLU A 182 9.10 9.80 -3.90
CA GLU A 182 10.11 10.15 -2.89
C GLU A 182 11.51 9.67 -3.26
N MET A 183 11.66 8.42 -3.71
CA MET A 183 12.96 7.90 -4.18
C MET A 183 13.59 8.75 -5.27
N LEU A 184 12.78 9.22 -6.23
CA LEU A 184 13.25 9.88 -7.45
C LEU A 184 13.38 11.40 -7.33
N THR A 185 12.74 12.01 -6.34
CA THR A 185 12.76 13.46 -6.11
C THR A 185 13.42 13.86 -4.81
N GLY A 186 13.66 12.92 -3.89
CA GLY A 186 14.17 13.17 -2.53
C GLY A 186 13.13 13.75 -1.57
N ARG A 187 11.87 13.92 -2.02
CA ARG A 187 10.77 14.47 -1.19
C ARG A 187 9.43 13.80 -1.48
N VAL A 188 8.53 13.81 -0.51
CA VAL A 188 7.15 13.34 -0.70
C VAL A 188 6.36 14.28 -1.60
N PRO A 189 5.31 13.80 -2.33
CA PRO A 189 4.50 14.66 -3.20
C PRO A 189 3.69 15.70 -2.43
N PHE A 190 3.28 15.39 -1.21
CA PHE A 190 2.48 16.27 -0.36
C PHE A 190 3.08 16.33 1.04
N ASP A 191 3.31 17.54 1.52
CA ASP A 191 3.77 17.85 2.87
C ASP A 191 3.05 19.07 3.42
N ALA A 192 2.83 19.10 4.76
CA ALA A 192 2.19 20.20 5.46
C ALA A 192 2.45 20.09 6.98
N ASP A 193 2.15 21.16 7.72
CA ASP A 193 2.41 21.26 9.16
C ASP A 193 1.62 20.25 10.01
N THR A 194 0.48 19.75 9.50
CA THR A 194 -0.36 18.80 10.25
C THR A 194 -0.68 17.55 9.41
N PRO A 195 -0.84 16.37 10.06
CA PRO A 195 -1.26 15.16 9.37
C PRO A 195 -2.61 15.32 8.63
N VAL A 196 -3.53 16.12 9.17
CA VAL A 196 -4.83 16.40 8.55
C VAL A 196 -4.64 17.19 7.24
N SER A 197 -3.78 18.20 7.26
CA SER A 197 -3.47 18.98 6.05
C SER A 197 -2.80 18.14 4.97
N VAL A 198 -1.89 17.21 5.34
CA VAL A 198 -1.30 16.25 4.38
C VAL A 198 -2.38 15.34 3.79
N ALA A 199 -3.29 14.83 4.62
CA ALA A 199 -4.39 13.99 4.15
C ALA A 199 -5.32 14.74 3.17
N LEU A 200 -5.62 16.02 3.44
CA LEU A 200 -6.42 16.86 2.55
C LEU A 200 -5.74 17.06 1.19
N LYS A 201 -4.42 17.27 1.18
CA LYS A 201 -3.65 17.37 -0.08
C LYS A 201 -3.72 16.08 -0.89
N HIS A 202 -3.58 14.90 -0.26
CA HIS A 202 -3.78 13.63 -0.95
C HIS A 202 -5.17 13.50 -1.59
N MET A 203 -6.20 14.09 -0.98
CA MET A 203 -7.57 14.03 -1.50
C MET A 203 -7.85 15.03 -2.64
N GLN A 204 -7.18 16.19 -2.64
CA GLN A 204 -7.62 17.36 -3.43
C GLN A 204 -6.56 17.93 -4.36
N GLU A 205 -5.26 17.89 -3.98
CA GLU A 205 -4.20 18.55 -4.75
C GLU A 205 -3.53 17.57 -5.74
N GLU A 206 -3.27 18.03 -6.95
CA GLU A 206 -2.43 17.30 -7.90
C GLU A 206 -0.95 17.44 -7.50
N PRO A 207 -0.15 16.36 -7.59
CA PRO A 207 1.27 16.46 -7.30
C PRO A 207 2.01 17.22 -8.41
N VAL A 208 3.07 17.91 -8.05
CA VAL A 208 4.03 18.42 -9.03
C VAL A 208 4.63 17.23 -9.78
N GLU A 209 4.79 17.34 -11.10
CA GLU A 209 5.38 16.24 -11.86
C GLU A 209 6.81 15.93 -11.38
N PRO A 210 7.15 14.66 -11.10
CA PRO A 210 8.50 14.27 -10.66
C PRO A 210 9.61 14.82 -11.56
N LYS A 211 9.36 14.87 -12.87
CA LYS A 211 10.32 15.35 -13.88
C LYS A 211 10.58 16.87 -13.81
N GLU A 212 9.64 17.65 -13.31
CA GLU A 212 9.85 19.09 -13.07
C GLU A 212 10.84 19.32 -11.90
N ILE A 213 10.86 18.41 -10.93
CA ILE A 213 11.76 18.47 -9.78
C ILE A 213 13.13 17.90 -10.12
N ASN A 214 13.14 16.75 -10.80
CA ASN A 214 14.35 16.06 -11.23
C ASN A 214 14.28 15.76 -12.73
N PRO A 215 14.87 16.63 -13.60
CA PRO A 215 14.83 16.46 -15.06
C PRO A 215 15.49 15.17 -15.57
N ASN A 216 16.29 14.48 -14.74
CA ASN A 216 16.92 13.21 -15.09
C ASN A 216 15.95 12.03 -15.10
N ILE A 217 14.71 12.22 -14.63
CA ILE A 217 13.68 11.19 -14.63
C ILE A 217 13.20 10.97 -16.08
N PRO A 218 13.24 9.72 -16.58
CA PRO A 218 12.73 9.40 -17.92
C PRO A 218 11.22 9.66 -18.02
N SER A 219 10.76 10.00 -19.23
CA SER A 219 9.35 10.36 -19.46
C SER A 219 8.38 9.23 -19.12
N SER A 220 8.75 7.96 -19.40
CA SER A 220 7.91 6.82 -19.05
C SER A 220 7.78 6.63 -17.53
N VAL A 221 8.89 6.86 -16.80
CA VAL A 221 8.88 6.76 -15.32
C VAL A 221 7.99 7.84 -14.70
N ASN A 222 8.09 9.09 -15.21
CA ASN A 222 7.21 10.18 -14.81
C ASN A 222 5.72 9.81 -15.01
N LYS A 223 5.38 9.28 -16.20
CA LYS A 223 4.01 8.85 -16.50
C LYS A 223 3.52 7.72 -15.58
N ILE A 224 4.37 6.73 -15.29
CA ILE A 224 4.03 5.63 -14.38
C ILE A 224 3.65 6.18 -13.00
N ILE A 225 4.45 7.11 -12.46
CA ILE A 225 4.19 7.72 -11.16
C ILE A 225 2.89 8.53 -11.19
N MET A 226 2.72 9.38 -12.19
CA MET A 226 1.52 10.22 -12.33
C MET A 226 0.24 9.38 -12.48
N LYS A 227 0.29 8.27 -13.23
CA LYS A 227 -0.82 7.32 -13.34
C LYS A 227 -1.13 6.66 -11.99
N ALA A 228 -0.12 6.23 -11.23
CA ALA A 228 -0.31 5.64 -9.91
C ALA A 228 -0.91 6.63 -8.90
N LEU A 229 -0.59 7.94 -9.02
CA LEU A 229 -1.04 9.01 -8.12
C LEU A 229 -2.39 9.65 -8.52
N LYS A 230 -3.10 9.15 -9.53
CA LYS A 230 -4.44 9.63 -9.86
C LYS A 230 -5.37 9.55 -8.67
N LYS A 231 -6.20 10.58 -8.45
CA LYS A 231 -7.10 10.67 -7.29
C LYS A 231 -8.23 9.64 -7.37
N ASP A 232 -8.78 9.46 -8.56
CA ASP A 232 -9.78 8.44 -8.84
C ASP A 232 -9.11 7.06 -8.99
N PRO A 233 -9.44 6.06 -8.16
CA PRO A 233 -8.88 4.72 -8.27
C PRO A 233 -9.14 4.05 -9.62
N THR A 234 -10.18 4.46 -10.35
CA THR A 234 -10.53 3.88 -11.67
C THR A 234 -9.56 4.31 -12.78
N LEU A 235 -8.87 5.44 -12.59
CA LEU A 235 -7.87 5.98 -13.51
C LEU A 235 -6.44 5.50 -13.22
N ARG A 236 -6.24 4.79 -12.09
CA ARG A 236 -4.95 4.19 -11.73
C ARG A 236 -4.73 2.86 -12.47
N TYR A 237 -3.58 2.28 -12.22
CA TYR A 237 -3.38 0.84 -12.50
C TYR A 237 -4.44 0.03 -11.77
N GLN A 238 -5.13 -0.86 -12.47
CA GLN A 238 -6.18 -1.66 -11.87
C GLN A 238 -5.62 -2.86 -11.11
N THR A 239 -4.42 -3.30 -11.46
CA THR A 239 -3.71 -4.40 -10.82
C THR A 239 -2.22 -4.08 -10.66
N SER A 240 -1.57 -4.68 -9.66
CA SER A 240 -0.12 -4.62 -9.53
C SER A 240 0.61 -5.26 -10.72
N THR A 241 -0.03 -6.22 -11.41
CA THR A 241 0.50 -6.83 -12.64
C THR A 241 0.64 -5.81 -13.77
N GLU A 242 -0.38 -4.95 -13.98
CA GLU A 242 -0.30 -3.86 -14.97
C GLU A 242 0.85 -2.90 -14.67
N MET A 243 0.96 -2.44 -13.42
CA MET A 243 2.04 -1.55 -13.00
C MET A 243 3.41 -2.22 -13.19
N LEU A 244 3.53 -3.51 -12.85
CA LEU A 244 4.77 -4.28 -12.97
C LEU A 244 5.21 -4.42 -14.45
N GLN A 245 4.27 -4.55 -15.39
CA GLN A 245 4.55 -4.59 -16.82
C GLN A 245 5.14 -3.27 -17.29
N ASP A 246 4.57 -2.13 -16.92
CA ASP A 246 5.06 -0.81 -17.31
C ASP A 246 6.42 -0.50 -16.65
N LEU A 247 6.62 -0.89 -15.37
CA LEU A 247 7.92 -0.76 -14.69
C LEU A 247 9.03 -1.57 -15.40
N ARG A 248 8.72 -2.76 -15.91
CA ARG A 248 9.68 -3.54 -16.69
C ARG A 248 9.93 -2.97 -18.09
N ALA A 249 8.88 -2.41 -18.69
CA ALA A 249 8.99 -1.78 -20.01
C ALA A 249 9.83 -0.50 -19.97
N CYS A 250 9.74 0.31 -18.90
CA CYS A 250 10.50 1.55 -18.80
C CYS A 250 12.01 1.33 -18.67
N LEU A 251 12.47 0.20 -18.13
CA LEU A 251 13.90 -0.15 -18.11
C LEU A 251 14.44 -0.41 -19.53
N LYS A 252 13.59 -0.93 -20.42
CA LYS A 252 13.96 -1.22 -21.83
C LYS A 252 13.80 0.01 -22.71
N ASN A 253 12.77 0.80 -22.48
CA ASN A 253 12.46 2.00 -23.27
C ASN A 253 12.09 3.19 -22.34
N PRO A 254 13.11 3.87 -21.75
CA PRO A 254 12.91 4.90 -20.74
C PRO A 254 12.06 6.10 -21.18
N ASN A 255 12.07 6.41 -22.48
CA ASN A 255 11.30 7.53 -23.04
C ASN A 255 10.14 7.07 -23.94
N GLY A 256 9.77 5.78 -23.84
CA GLY A 256 8.67 5.21 -24.59
C GLY A 256 7.31 5.75 -24.16
N ASN A 257 6.36 5.77 -25.10
CA ASN A 257 4.96 6.18 -24.85
C ASN A 257 4.05 4.94 -24.79
N PHE A 258 4.30 4.05 -23.83
CA PHE A 258 3.57 2.80 -23.67
C PHE A 258 2.63 2.83 -22.44
N VAL A 259 2.73 3.84 -21.58
CA VAL A 259 1.83 4.00 -20.44
C VAL A 259 0.49 4.51 -20.96
N GLU A 260 -0.51 3.65 -20.91
CA GLU A 260 -1.89 4.00 -21.29
C GLU A 260 -2.53 4.80 -20.16
N GLU A 261 -2.98 6.01 -20.44
CA GLU A 261 -3.81 6.80 -19.55
C GLU A 261 -5.27 6.65 -19.99
N LYS A 262 -6.16 6.37 -19.02
CA LYS A 262 -7.60 6.44 -19.26
C LYS A 262 -8.01 7.90 -19.09
N ASP A 263 -8.51 8.51 -20.15
CA ASP A 263 -9.14 9.82 -20.06
C ASP A 263 -10.48 9.69 -19.32
N TYR A 264 -10.82 10.70 -18.55
CA TYR A 264 -12.17 10.87 -18.02
C TYR A 264 -13.09 11.04 -19.22
N ASP A 265 -13.98 10.11 -19.46
CA ASP A 265 -15.04 10.29 -20.44
C ASP A 265 -16.05 11.32 -19.88
N GLU A 266 -15.80 12.61 -20.15
CA GLU A 266 -16.73 13.69 -19.79
C GLU A 266 -18.12 13.51 -20.42
N THR A 267 -18.23 12.60 -21.39
CA THR A 267 -19.50 12.26 -22.05
C THR A 267 -20.31 11.18 -21.35
N ALA A 268 -19.76 10.52 -20.34
CA ALA A 268 -20.50 9.62 -19.47
C ALA A 268 -21.54 10.42 -18.67
N LYS A 269 -22.64 10.78 -19.35
CA LYS A 269 -23.80 11.45 -18.74
C LYS A 269 -24.26 10.58 -17.59
N THR A 270 -24.17 11.14 -16.38
CA THR A 270 -24.84 10.58 -15.21
C THR A 270 -26.30 10.40 -15.59
N GLN A 271 -26.73 9.17 -15.90
CA GLN A 271 -28.16 8.89 -16.07
C GLN A 271 -28.79 9.12 -14.70
N ARG A 272 -29.55 10.21 -14.58
CA ARG A 272 -30.43 10.38 -13.43
C ARG A 272 -31.39 9.18 -13.47
N ILE A 273 -31.18 8.23 -12.56
CA ILE A 273 -32.14 7.15 -12.32
C ILE A 273 -33.37 7.83 -11.77
N ASN A 274 -34.42 7.83 -12.58
CA ASN A 274 -35.69 8.39 -12.19
C ASN A 274 -36.31 7.42 -11.18
N VAL A 275 -36.35 7.80 -9.92
CA VAL A 275 -36.83 6.95 -8.81
C VAL A 275 -38.23 6.43 -9.08
N SER A 276 -39.05 7.18 -9.84
CA SER A 276 -40.38 6.76 -10.30
C SER A 276 -40.35 5.52 -11.21
N GLU A 277 -39.33 5.35 -12.06
CA GLU A 277 -39.23 4.15 -12.93
C GLU A 277 -38.81 2.90 -12.13
N LEU A 278 -38.07 3.06 -11.04
CA LEU A 278 -37.74 1.95 -10.13
C LEU A 278 -38.94 1.51 -9.29
N GLU A 279 -39.86 2.40 -8.96
CA GLU A 279 -41.08 2.08 -8.24
C GLU A 279 -42.13 1.40 -9.15
N GLU A 280 -42.18 1.81 -10.41
CA GLU A 280 -43.09 1.21 -11.41
C GLU A 280 -42.65 -0.22 -11.76
N ASN A 281 -41.36 -0.47 -11.97
CA ASN A 281 -40.82 -1.81 -12.19
C ASN A 281 -40.97 -2.74 -10.97
N LYS A 282 -41.00 -2.19 -9.75
CA LYS A 282 -41.33 -2.97 -8.55
C LYS A 282 -42.81 -3.30 -8.40
N ARG A 283 -43.70 -2.52 -9.00
CA ARG A 283 -45.15 -2.80 -9.00
C ARG A 283 -45.49 -3.88 -10.03
N VAL A 284 -44.94 -3.78 -11.24
CA VAL A 284 -45.13 -4.79 -12.31
C VAL A 284 -44.60 -6.16 -11.86
N SER A 285 -43.44 -6.24 -11.23
CA SER A 285 -42.90 -7.52 -10.72
C SER A 285 -43.63 -8.13 -9.53
N LYS A 286 -44.55 -7.38 -8.88
CA LYS A 286 -45.43 -7.90 -7.82
C LYS A 286 -46.78 -8.36 -8.37
N GLU A 287 -47.26 -7.81 -9.49
CA GLU A 287 -48.51 -8.22 -10.13
C GLU A 287 -48.35 -9.54 -10.89
N ASP A 288 -47.21 -9.77 -11.54
CA ASP A 288 -46.91 -11.04 -12.21
C ASP A 288 -46.77 -12.24 -11.26
N LYS A 289 -46.37 -12.00 -9.99
CA LYS A 289 -46.30 -13.07 -8.99
C LYS A 289 -47.65 -13.45 -8.35
N ASN A 290 -48.69 -12.63 -8.53
CA ASN A 290 -50.03 -12.90 -8.00
C ASN A 290 -50.96 -13.54 -9.02
N SER A 291 -50.58 -13.60 -10.30
CA SER A 291 -51.40 -14.24 -11.35
C SER A 291 -51.15 -15.76 -11.51
N ASP A 292 -50.05 -16.27 -11.01
CA ASP A 292 -49.70 -17.71 -11.09
C ASP A 292 -50.19 -18.55 -9.88
N ASN A 293 -51.01 -17.95 -9.00
CA ASN A 293 -51.56 -18.65 -7.81
C ASN A 293 -53.08 -18.63 -7.76
N LYS A 294 -53.76 -18.78 -8.94
CA LYS A 294 -55.19 -19.06 -8.99
C LYS A 294 -55.52 -20.27 -9.88
#